data_a7fe5e1b9f41c3c679542fd9d9bd0ae8
#
_entry.id   a7fe5e1b9f41c3c679542fd9d9bd0ae8
#
_cell.length_a   1.000
_cell.length_b   1.000
_cell.length_c   1.000
_cell.angle_alpha   90.00
_cell.angle_beta   90.00
_cell.angle_gamma   90.00
#
_symmetry.space_group_name_H-M   'P 1'
#
loop_
_entity.id
_entity.type
_entity.pdbx_description
1 polymer ?
#
loop_
_entity_poly.entity_id
_entity_poly.type
_entity_poly.pdbx_seq_one_letter_code
_entity_poly.pdbx_strand_id
1 'polypeptide(L)'
;MVIIGLGQAGCNICDSVAKISNIRTVKLDAGKGLPKCGSHEEYDKTVPKLSRKLKLKDTKKAWLIVCGAGKVSGATLAVIEQIKSLEINVAYIHADPFFCPPLQQKQNKVVFNVLQEFARSGLINSLYLFSNKHLEDIVGQETIINYFDKINDAIANAIVSIEHFGSSQPMMGGHHDADNISRIRTVSLKQLSETQENFYFPLDNITESCYLYSVASDEIKNNKNLLTTIREQVILDKERGVKSSFGVFENSSDYSYFYSLKYTHFIQKEIK
;
A
#
# COMPACT_ATOMS: atom_id res chain seq x y z
N MET A 1 13.36 3.39 9.17
CA MET A 1 12.19 2.64 8.65
C MET A 1 12.55 1.19 8.35
N VAL A 2 11.60 0.27 8.45
CA VAL A 2 11.73 -1.14 8.05
C VAL A 2 10.47 -1.59 7.30
N ILE A 3 10.65 -2.42 6.26
CA ILE A 3 9.53 -3.11 5.58
C ILE A 3 9.56 -4.58 5.97
N ILE A 4 8.45 -5.08 6.47
CA ILE A 4 8.29 -6.44 6.97
C ILE A 4 7.34 -7.17 6.02
N GLY A 5 7.85 -8.17 5.29
CA GLY A 5 7.02 -9.06 4.47
C GLY A 5 6.60 -10.28 5.26
N LEU A 6 5.29 -10.51 5.37
CA LEU A 6 4.70 -11.64 6.09
C LEU A 6 4.09 -12.63 5.10
N GLY A 7 4.56 -13.87 5.13
CA GLY A 7 4.21 -14.93 4.20
C GLY A 7 4.86 -14.74 2.82
N GLN A 8 4.59 -15.68 1.91
CA GLN A 8 5.25 -15.74 0.61
C GLN A 8 5.05 -14.45 -0.21
N ALA A 9 3.83 -13.96 -0.36
CA ALA A 9 3.54 -12.74 -1.12
C ALA A 9 4.26 -11.52 -0.52
N GLY A 10 4.17 -11.30 0.79
CA GLY A 10 4.89 -10.22 1.47
C GLY A 10 6.41 -10.33 1.32
N CYS A 11 6.96 -11.53 1.36
CA CYS A 11 8.39 -11.76 1.14
C CYS A 11 8.82 -11.44 -0.29
N ASN A 12 8.02 -11.81 -1.29
CA ASN A 12 8.30 -11.52 -2.69
C ASN A 12 8.27 -10.00 -2.97
N ILE A 13 7.30 -9.29 -2.40
CA ILE A 13 7.24 -7.81 -2.50
C ILE A 13 8.46 -7.17 -1.82
N CYS A 14 8.94 -7.72 -0.69
CA CYS A 14 10.20 -7.27 -0.09
C CYS A 14 11.39 -7.45 -1.04
N ASP A 15 11.42 -8.51 -1.86
CA ASP A 15 12.45 -8.69 -2.89
C ASP A 15 12.35 -7.63 -3.99
N SER A 16 11.15 -7.30 -4.42
CA SER A 16 10.92 -6.22 -5.38
C SER A 16 11.32 -4.84 -4.80
N VAL A 17 10.99 -4.56 -3.54
CA VAL A 17 11.45 -3.33 -2.86
C VAL A 17 12.97 -3.25 -2.81
N ALA A 18 13.66 -4.35 -2.51
CA ALA A 18 15.12 -4.38 -2.42
C ALA A 18 15.82 -4.14 -3.78
N LYS A 19 15.14 -4.39 -4.90
CA LYS A 19 15.67 -4.07 -6.26
C LYS A 19 15.64 -2.56 -6.56
N ILE A 20 14.68 -1.83 -6.00
CA ILE A 20 14.40 -0.42 -6.37
C ILE A 20 14.75 0.57 -5.26
N SER A 21 15.08 0.12 -4.06
CA SER A 21 15.39 0.99 -2.92
C SER A 21 16.39 0.36 -1.96
N ASN A 22 17.03 1.20 -1.15
CA ASN A 22 17.91 0.78 -0.06
C ASN A 22 17.17 0.63 1.28
N ILE A 23 15.84 0.58 1.26
CA ILE A 23 15.03 0.42 2.48
C ILE A 23 15.27 -0.98 3.05
N ARG A 24 15.51 -1.03 4.35
CA ARG A 24 15.71 -2.31 5.02
C ARG A 24 14.45 -3.16 4.99
N THR A 25 14.57 -4.38 4.46
CA THR A 25 13.49 -5.37 4.44
C THR A 25 13.76 -6.51 5.41
N VAL A 26 12.69 -7.05 5.99
CA VAL A 26 12.72 -8.25 6.85
C VAL A 26 11.62 -9.20 6.40
N LYS A 27 11.99 -10.43 6.10
CA LYS A 27 11.09 -11.47 5.62
C LYS A 27 10.73 -12.42 6.75
N LEU A 28 9.44 -12.65 6.93
CA LEU A 28 8.86 -13.57 7.91
C LEU A 28 7.96 -14.56 7.19
N ASP A 29 8.42 -15.80 7.07
CA ASP A 29 7.65 -16.88 6.46
C ASP A 29 7.90 -18.21 7.18
N ALA A 30 7.12 -19.22 6.88
CA ALA A 30 7.24 -20.59 7.43
C ALA A 30 8.65 -21.15 7.25
N GLY A 31 9.34 -21.43 8.36
CA GLY A 31 10.75 -21.83 8.35
C GLY A 31 11.75 -20.72 8.04
N LYS A 32 11.29 -19.48 7.81
CA LYS A 32 12.12 -18.31 7.53
C LYS A 32 11.77 -17.15 8.47
N GLY A 33 12.17 -17.28 9.71
CA GLY A 33 11.90 -16.30 10.77
C GLY A 33 10.61 -16.56 11.54
N LEU A 34 9.75 -17.44 11.06
CA LEU A 34 8.63 -18.03 11.78
C LEU A 34 8.77 -19.56 11.78
N PRO A 35 8.24 -20.26 12.81
CA PRO A 35 8.16 -21.71 12.79
C PRO A 35 7.24 -22.20 11.65
N LYS A 36 7.32 -23.50 11.34
CA LYS A 36 6.35 -24.13 10.44
C LYS A 36 5.16 -24.61 11.26
N CYS A 37 3.99 -24.02 11.03
CA CYS A 37 2.75 -24.36 11.72
C CYS A 37 1.75 -25.05 10.78
N GLY A 38 0.86 -25.84 11.36
CA GLY A 38 -0.16 -26.60 10.63
C GLY A 38 -1.36 -25.74 10.23
N SER A 39 -1.73 -24.76 11.07
CA SER A 39 -2.92 -23.93 10.90
C SER A 39 -2.64 -22.44 11.01
N HIS A 40 -3.61 -21.64 10.60
CA HIS A 40 -3.60 -20.18 10.71
C HIS A 40 -3.55 -19.72 12.19
N GLU A 41 -4.29 -20.39 13.06
CA GLU A 41 -4.41 -20.07 14.48
C GLU A 41 -3.12 -20.37 15.26
N GLU A 42 -2.35 -21.37 14.82
CA GLU A 42 -1.07 -21.69 15.44
C GLU A 42 -0.04 -20.59 15.19
N TYR A 43 -0.09 -19.93 14.02
CA TYR A 43 0.84 -18.85 13.72
C TYR A 43 0.70 -17.65 14.67
N ASP A 44 -0.52 -17.31 15.11
CA ASP A 44 -0.74 -16.23 16.06
C ASP A 44 -0.01 -16.49 17.40
N LYS A 45 -0.01 -17.74 17.85
CA LYS A 45 0.55 -18.15 19.15
C LYS A 45 2.08 -18.39 19.13
N THR A 46 2.67 -18.55 17.96
CA THR A 46 4.05 -19.04 17.81
C THR A 46 5.05 -18.02 17.27
N VAL A 47 4.63 -16.76 17.11
CA VAL A 47 5.53 -15.70 16.62
C VAL A 47 6.66 -15.46 17.63
N PRO A 48 7.94 -15.67 17.24
CA PRO A 48 9.07 -15.45 18.13
C PRO A 48 9.26 -13.95 18.42
N LYS A 49 10.09 -13.62 19.44
CA LYS A 49 10.47 -12.23 19.71
C LYS A 49 11.25 -11.64 18.53
N LEU A 50 10.70 -10.62 17.90
CA LEU A 50 11.22 -9.98 16.69
C LEU A 50 12.12 -8.76 16.99
N SER A 51 12.20 -8.31 18.23
CA SER A 51 12.85 -7.03 18.61
C SER A 51 14.28 -6.89 18.12
N ARG A 52 15.09 -7.96 18.20
CA ARG A 52 16.47 -7.98 17.68
C ARG A 52 16.49 -7.98 16.15
N LYS A 53 15.68 -8.83 15.51
CA LYS A 53 15.62 -8.97 14.06
C LYS A 53 15.13 -7.69 13.39
N LEU A 54 14.18 -7.00 14.01
CA LEU A 54 13.60 -5.75 13.51
C LEU A 54 14.41 -4.51 13.92
N LYS A 55 15.42 -4.64 14.81
CA LYS A 55 16.18 -3.50 15.37
C LYS A 55 15.24 -2.38 15.87
N LEU A 56 14.24 -2.74 16.66
CA LEU A 56 13.14 -1.84 17.07
C LEU A 56 13.65 -0.56 17.75
N LYS A 57 14.77 -0.62 18.49
CA LYS A 57 15.34 0.57 19.16
C LYS A 57 15.73 1.69 18.20
N ASP A 58 16.12 1.33 16.97
CA ASP A 58 16.62 2.27 15.96
C ASP A 58 15.58 2.54 14.87
N THR A 59 14.36 2.03 15.04
CA THR A 59 13.30 2.10 14.03
C THR A 59 12.14 2.92 14.58
N LYS A 60 11.67 3.92 13.81
CA LYS A 60 10.51 4.76 14.16
C LYS A 60 9.26 4.35 13.38
N LYS A 61 9.42 3.84 12.16
CA LYS A 61 8.32 3.52 11.23
C LYS A 61 8.49 2.14 10.64
N ALA A 62 7.39 1.41 10.50
CA ALA A 62 7.35 0.09 9.88
C ALA A 62 6.23 0.00 8.83
N TRP A 63 6.52 -0.67 7.73
CA TRP A 63 5.50 -1.23 6.85
C TRP A 63 5.37 -2.73 7.11
N LEU A 64 4.14 -3.21 7.23
CA LEU A 64 3.83 -4.63 7.26
C LEU A 64 3.07 -4.99 5.99
N ILE A 65 3.64 -5.87 5.17
CA ILE A 65 3.05 -6.36 3.93
C ILE A 65 2.49 -7.75 4.19
N VAL A 66 1.18 -7.94 3.99
CA VAL A 66 0.50 -9.20 4.24
C VAL A 66 -0.58 -9.50 3.22
N CYS A 67 -0.62 -10.75 2.75
CA CYS A 67 -1.76 -11.29 2.00
C CYS A 67 -2.61 -12.16 2.95
N GLY A 68 -3.91 -11.82 3.07
CA GLY A 68 -4.79 -12.45 4.06
C GLY A 68 -5.08 -13.93 3.84
N ALA A 69 -4.98 -14.42 2.59
CA ALA A 69 -5.32 -15.80 2.24
C ALA A 69 -4.28 -16.86 2.66
N GLY A 70 -3.04 -16.45 2.95
CA GLY A 70 -1.98 -17.38 3.35
C GLY A 70 -2.09 -17.82 4.82
N LYS A 71 -1.73 -19.08 5.15
CA LYS A 71 -1.71 -19.54 6.54
C LYS A 71 -0.89 -18.65 7.47
N VAL A 72 0.25 -18.16 6.98
CA VAL A 72 1.17 -17.29 7.74
C VAL A 72 0.53 -15.95 8.12
N SER A 73 -0.53 -15.53 7.44
CA SER A 73 -1.27 -14.31 7.81
C SER A 73 -1.89 -14.39 9.21
N GLY A 74 -2.04 -15.58 9.80
CA GLY A 74 -2.39 -15.75 11.21
C GLY A 74 -1.43 -15.06 12.18
N ALA A 75 -0.15 -14.90 11.80
CA ALA A 75 0.84 -14.19 12.60
C ALA A 75 0.67 -12.65 12.60
N THR A 76 -0.23 -12.09 11.78
CA THR A 76 -0.37 -10.64 11.57
C THR A 76 -0.55 -9.88 12.88
N LEU A 77 -1.46 -10.32 13.73
CA LEU A 77 -1.80 -9.62 14.98
C LEU A 77 -0.62 -9.67 15.96
N ALA A 78 -0.01 -10.83 16.12
CA ALA A 78 1.15 -11.02 16.99
C ALA A 78 2.39 -10.23 16.50
N VAL A 79 2.54 -10.03 15.19
CA VAL A 79 3.58 -9.16 14.64
C VAL A 79 3.27 -7.70 14.94
N ILE A 80 2.04 -7.23 14.69
CA ILE A 80 1.60 -5.85 14.98
C ILE A 80 1.80 -5.55 16.48
N GLU A 81 1.40 -6.46 17.37
CA GLU A 81 1.58 -6.28 18.81
C GLU A 81 3.06 -6.05 19.20
N GLN A 82 3.98 -6.74 18.53
CA GLN A 82 5.42 -6.57 18.80
C GLN A 82 6.01 -5.27 18.25
N ILE A 83 5.37 -4.62 17.27
CA ILE A 83 5.83 -3.38 16.66
C ILE A 83 4.93 -2.17 16.98
N LYS A 84 3.96 -2.30 17.87
CA LYS A 84 2.98 -1.26 18.22
C LYS A 84 3.57 0.06 18.75
N SER A 85 4.83 0.07 19.14
CA SER A 85 5.55 1.29 19.51
C SER A 85 6.04 2.12 18.33
N LEU A 86 5.91 1.59 17.11
CA LEU A 86 6.31 2.24 15.87
C LEU A 86 5.09 2.88 15.21
N GLU A 87 5.34 3.81 14.30
CA GLU A 87 4.36 4.21 13.28
C GLU A 87 4.17 3.05 12.30
N ILE A 88 2.98 2.45 12.28
CA ILE A 88 2.71 1.23 11.50
C ILE A 88 1.85 1.57 10.29
N ASN A 89 2.37 1.32 9.10
CA ASN A 89 1.60 1.25 7.87
C ASN A 89 1.46 -0.22 7.45
N VAL A 90 0.26 -0.60 7.04
CA VAL A 90 -0.01 -1.97 6.56
C VAL A 90 -0.35 -1.91 5.07
N ALA A 91 0.34 -2.71 4.27
CA ALA A 91 -0.04 -3.01 2.90
C ALA A 91 -0.75 -4.37 2.89
N TYR A 92 -2.07 -4.34 2.79
CA TYR A 92 -2.90 -5.54 2.74
C TYR A 92 -3.18 -5.93 1.30
N ILE A 93 -2.82 -7.15 0.93
CA ILE A 93 -3.08 -7.71 -0.39
C ILE A 93 -4.31 -8.61 -0.31
N HIS A 94 -5.39 -8.17 -0.95
CA HIS A 94 -6.59 -8.97 -1.12
C HIS A 94 -6.32 -9.99 -2.23
N ALA A 95 -6.25 -11.26 -1.86
CA ALA A 95 -6.06 -12.33 -2.81
C ALA A 95 -7.27 -12.46 -3.73
N ASP A 96 -7.03 -12.81 -5.00
CA ASP A 96 -8.12 -13.10 -5.91
C ASP A 96 -8.90 -14.32 -5.43
N PRO A 97 -10.21 -14.21 -5.17
CA PRO A 97 -11.05 -15.32 -4.72
C PRO A 97 -11.05 -16.52 -5.67
N PHE A 98 -10.81 -16.29 -6.96
CA PHE A 98 -10.75 -17.34 -7.97
C PHE A 98 -9.63 -18.37 -7.66
N PHE A 99 -8.48 -17.90 -7.16
CA PHE A 99 -7.35 -18.77 -6.82
C PHE A 99 -7.38 -19.29 -5.38
N CYS A 100 -8.38 -18.92 -4.57
CA CYS A 100 -8.42 -19.23 -3.16
C CYS A 100 -9.46 -20.32 -2.84
N PRO A 101 -9.06 -21.47 -2.27
CA PRO A 101 -10.01 -22.42 -1.68
C PRO A 101 -10.88 -21.77 -0.59
N PRO A 102 -12.08 -22.31 -0.28
CA PRO A 102 -13.02 -21.71 0.67
C PRO A 102 -12.44 -21.38 2.05
N LEU A 103 -11.51 -22.20 2.56
CA LEU A 103 -10.84 -21.94 3.83
C LEU A 103 -9.95 -20.68 3.75
N GLN A 104 -9.20 -20.53 2.65
CA GLN A 104 -8.35 -19.36 2.44
C GLN A 104 -9.17 -18.10 2.23
N GLN A 105 -10.33 -18.18 1.58
CA GLN A 105 -11.27 -17.05 1.47
C GLN A 105 -11.74 -16.61 2.86
N LYS A 106 -12.09 -17.55 3.76
CA LYS A 106 -12.47 -17.22 5.14
C LYS A 106 -11.31 -16.58 5.91
N GLN A 107 -10.08 -17.08 5.77
CA GLN A 107 -8.90 -16.48 6.40
C GLN A 107 -8.66 -15.06 5.88
N ASN A 108 -8.73 -14.87 4.57
CA ASN A 108 -8.63 -13.56 3.93
C ASN A 108 -9.63 -12.56 4.53
N LYS A 109 -10.90 -12.97 4.67
CA LYS A 109 -11.96 -12.17 5.27
C LYS A 109 -11.68 -11.78 6.71
N VAL A 110 -11.23 -12.72 7.53
CA VAL A 110 -10.93 -12.46 8.94
C VAL A 110 -9.82 -11.42 9.06
N VAL A 111 -8.69 -11.61 8.36
CA VAL A 111 -7.56 -10.69 8.41
C VAL A 111 -7.94 -9.32 7.86
N PHE A 112 -8.70 -9.26 6.76
CA PHE A 112 -9.18 -8.02 6.17
C PHE A 112 -10.02 -7.19 7.15
N ASN A 113 -11.01 -7.82 7.79
CA ASN A 113 -11.90 -7.15 8.73
C ASN A 113 -11.14 -6.65 9.97
N VAL A 114 -10.28 -7.49 10.54
CA VAL A 114 -9.53 -7.12 11.75
C VAL A 114 -8.57 -5.95 11.47
N LEU A 115 -7.88 -5.93 10.33
CA LEU A 115 -6.97 -4.84 9.98
C LEU A 115 -7.72 -3.52 9.77
N GLN A 116 -8.93 -3.54 9.24
CA GLN A 116 -9.77 -2.35 9.12
C GLN A 116 -10.19 -1.81 10.48
N GLU A 117 -10.55 -2.67 11.43
CA GLU A 117 -10.84 -2.25 12.80
C GLU A 117 -9.59 -1.69 13.50
N PHE A 118 -8.40 -2.25 13.24
CA PHE A 118 -7.14 -1.70 13.74
C PHE A 118 -6.81 -0.32 13.15
N ALA A 119 -7.14 -0.09 11.89
CA ALA A 119 -7.04 1.24 11.29
C ALA A 119 -8.00 2.22 11.96
N ARG A 120 -9.27 1.84 12.15
CA ARG A 120 -10.28 2.69 12.79
C ARG A 120 -9.94 3.02 14.25
N SER A 121 -9.43 2.06 15.00
CA SER A 121 -9.00 2.27 16.39
C SER A 121 -7.73 3.09 16.55
N GLY A 122 -6.99 3.33 15.46
CA GLY A 122 -5.73 4.03 15.49
C GLY A 122 -4.53 3.19 15.95
N LEU A 123 -4.69 1.86 16.07
CA LEU A 123 -3.59 0.96 16.40
C LEU A 123 -2.56 0.89 15.26
N ILE A 124 -3.00 1.05 14.03
CA ILE A 124 -2.14 1.24 12.86
C ILE A 124 -2.40 2.63 12.25
N ASN A 125 -1.35 3.24 11.72
CA ASN A 125 -1.41 4.58 11.15
C ASN A 125 -2.15 4.62 9.82
N SER A 126 -1.94 3.60 8.99
CA SER A 126 -2.57 3.51 7.68
C SER A 126 -2.71 2.06 7.24
N LEU A 127 -3.84 1.77 6.59
CA LEU A 127 -4.11 0.50 5.92
C LEU A 127 -4.27 0.75 4.43
N TYR A 128 -3.25 0.41 3.65
CA TYR A 128 -3.29 0.47 2.20
C TYR A 128 -3.82 -0.84 1.63
N LEU A 129 -4.88 -0.75 0.85
CA LEU A 129 -5.54 -1.89 0.24
C LEU A 129 -5.08 -2.07 -1.20
N PHE A 130 -4.69 -3.28 -1.53
CA PHE A 130 -4.31 -3.75 -2.85
C PHE A 130 -5.13 -4.98 -3.20
N SER A 131 -5.54 -5.14 -4.44
CA SER A 131 -6.27 -6.31 -4.93
C SER A 131 -5.54 -6.92 -6.10
N ASN A 132 -5.20 -8.20 -6.02
CA ASN A 132 -4.55 -8.90 -7.12
C ASN A 132 -5.40 -8.84 -8.40
N LYS A 133 -6.72 -8.99 -8.28
CA LYS A 133 -7.67 -8.89 -9.41
C LYS A 133 -7.61 -7.53 -10.11
N HIS A 134 -7.59 -6.42 -9.36
CA HIS A 134 -7.52 -5.07 -9.96
C HIS A 134 -6.11 -4.73 -10.46
N LEU A 135 -5.08 -5.24 -9.80
CA LEU A 135 -3.71 -5.08 -10.27
C LEU A 135 -3.45 -5.84 -11.58
N GLU A 136 -4.09 -6.98 -11.79
CA GLU A 136 -4.05 -7.70 -13.07
C GLU A 136 -4.55 -6.82 -14.23
N ASP A 137 -5.68 -6.14 -14.04
CA ASP A 137 -6.23 -5.22 -15.05
C ASP A 137 -5.27 -4.05 -15.36
N ILE A 138 -4.47 -3.63 -14.36
CA ILE A 138 -3.54 -2.50 -14.48
C ILE A 138 -2.23 -2.91 -15.13
N VAL A 139 -1.65 -4.04 -14.72
CA VAL A 139 -0.36 -4.51 -15.27
C VAL A 139 -0.52 -5.09 -16.68
N GLY A 140 -1.76 -5.37 -17.11
CA GLY A 140 -2.10 -5.87 -18.42
C GLY A 140 -1.86 -7.37 -18.59
N GLN A 141 -1.98 -7.83 -19.85
CA GLN A 141 -1.79 -9.23 -20.18
C GLN A 141 -0.31 -9.62 -20.06
N GLU A 142 -0.01 -10.43 -19.06
CA GLU A 142 1.31 -10.94 -18.80
C GLU A 142 1.37 -12.46 -18.96
N THR A 143 2.57 -12.99 -19.15
CA THR A 143 2.76 -14.45 -19.13
C THR A 143 2.56 -14.98 -17.72
N ILE A 144 2.10 -16.24 -17.59
CA ILE A 144 1.89 -16.89 -16.30
C ILE A 144 3.15 -16.82 -15.40
N ILE A 145 4.33 -16.86 -16.01
CA ILE A 145 5.62 -16.81 -15.30
C ILE A 145 5.85 -15.42 -14.65
N ASN A 146 5.51 -14.35 -15.34
CA ASN A 146 5.79 -12.97 -14.91
C ASN A 146 4.63 -12.32 -14.14
N TYR A 147 3.47 -12.95 -14.13
CA TYR A 147 2.23 -12.41 -13.57
C TYR A 147 2.38 -11.88 -12.14
N PHE A 148 2.82 -12.76 -11.23
CA PHE A 148 2.98 -12.36 -9.83
C PHE A 148 4.15 -11.38 -9.63
N ASP A 149 5.21 -11.49 -10.42
CA ASP A 149 6.35 -10.56 -10.32
C ASP A 149 5.93 -9.14 -10.69
N LYS A 150 5.12 -8.96 -11.73
CA LYS A 150 4.59 -7.65 -12.12
C LYS A 150 3.66 -7.04 -11.08
N ILE A 151 2.77 -7.85 -10.49
CA ILE A 151 1.91 -7.39 -9.39
C ILE A 151 2.75 -6.99 -8.18
N ASN A 152 3.74 -7.80 -7.80
CA ASN A 152 4.63 -7.50 -6.69
C ASN A 152 5.45 -6.22 -6.93
N ASP A 153 5.94 -6.03 -8.15
CA ASP A 153 6.69 -4.83 -8.54
C ASP A 153 5.80 -3.57 -8.50
N ALA A 154 4.53 -3.66 -8.93
CA ALA A 154 3.58 -2.55 -8.85
C ALA A 154 3.32 -2.13 -7.39
N ILE A 155 3.10 -3.09 -6.48
CA ILE A 155 2.92 -2.82 -5.05
C ILE A 155 4.19 -2.24 -4.44
N ALA A 156 5.38 -2.80 -4.76
CA ALA A 156 6.66 -2.33 -4.27
C ALA A 156 6.92 -0.87 -4.70
N ASN A 157 6.67 -0.56 -5.98
CA ASN A 157 6.79 0.80 -6.51
C ASN A 157 5.87 1.77 -5.79
N ALA A 158 4.60 1.39 -5.54
CA ALA A 158 3.66 2.23 -4.81
C ALA A 158 4.16 2.53 -3.39
N ILE A 159 4.59 1.51 -2.63
CA ILE A 159 5.10 1.68 -1.25
C ILE A 159 6.33 2.60 -1.23
N VAL A 160 7.30 2.36 -2.11
CA VAL A 160 8.54 3.16 -2.18
C VAL A 160 8.24 4.60 -2.58
N SER A 161 7.33 4.83 -3.54
CA SER A 161 6.93 6.16 -3.99
C SER A 161 6.18 6.93 -2.92
N ILE A 162 5.25 6.31 -2.20
CA ILE A 162 4.54 6.93 -1.06
C ILE A 162 5.54 7.42 0.00
N GLU A 163 6.54 6.60 0.34
CA GLU A 163 7.57 7.00 1.31
C GLU A 163 8.49 8.10 0.76
N HIS A 164 8.85 8.03 -0.52
CA HIS A 164 9.65 9.05 -1.16
C HIS A 164 8.94 10.41 -1.14
N PHE A 165 7.69 10.49 -1.60
CA PHE A 165 6.93 11.72 -1.61
C PHE A 165 6.63 12.23 -0.19
N GLY A 166 6.35 11.33 0.76
CA GLY A 166 6.12 11.69 2.15
C GLY A 166 7.35 12.30 2.87
N SER A 167 8.56 12.01 2.36
CA SER A 167 9.82 12.55 2.89
C SER A 167 10.39 13.71 2.07
N SER A 168 9.81 14.01 0.90
CA SER A 168 10.28 15.04 -0.02
C SER A 168 9.48 16.33 0.13
N GLN A 169 10.11 17.47 -0.16
CA GLN A 169 9.43 18.76 -0.22
C GLN A 169 8.87 19.00 -1.63
N PRO A 170 7.57 19.21 -1.82
CA PRO A 170 7.02 19.57 -3.11
C PRO A 170 7.47 20.98 -3.51
N MET A 171 7.69 21.19 -4.81
CA MET A 171 7.98 22.53 -5.34
C MET A 171 6.72 23.41 -5.37
N MET A 172 5.53 22.80 -5.38
CA MET A 172 4.24 23.49 -5.35
C MET A 172 3.20 22.64 -4.61
N GLY A 173 2.27 23.34 -3.92
CA GLY A 173 1.23 22.70 -3.12
C GLY A 173 1.76 22.22 -1.78
N GLY A 174 1.05 21.31 -1.20
CA GLY A 174 1.43 20.61 0.04
C GLY A 174 0.56 19.37 0.16
N HIS A 175 1.18 18.21 0.25
CA HIS A 175 0.43 17.03 0.65
C HIS A 175 0.22 17.09 2.16
N HIS A 176 -1.02 16.98 2.58
CA HIS A 176 -1.35 16.83 3.99
C HIS A 176 -1.61 15.35 4.27
N ASP A 177 -1.15 14.91 5.43
CA ASP A 177 -1.61 13.63 5.94
C ASP A 177 -3.13 13.66 6.03
N ALA A 178 -3.75 12.52 5.70
CA ALA A 178 -5.19 12.38 5.85
C ALA A 178 -5.62 12.63 7.31
N ASP A 179 -6.86 13.06 7.50
CA ASP A 179 -7.42 13.20 8.83
C ASP A 179 -7.24 11.91 9.64
N ASN A 180 -7.03 12.05 10.94
CA ASN A 180 -6.72 10.93 11.84
C ASN A 180 -7.74 9.78 11.85
N ILE A 181 -8.90 9.96 11.23
CA ILE A 181 -9.92 8.94 11.05
C ILE A 181 -9.85 8.26 9.69
N SER A 182 -9.33 8.91 8.64
CA SER A 182 -9.26 8.41 7.25
C SER A 182 -8.02 7.55 7.01
N ARG A 183 -7.95 6.41 7.70
CA ARG A 183 -6.76 5.53 7.72
C ARG A 183 -6.78 4.40 6.71
N ILE A 184 -7.94 4.09 6.10
CA ILE A 184 -8.07 3.07 5.06
C ILE A 184 -7.84 3.76 3.72
N ARG A 185 -6.93 3.22 2.90
CA ARG A 185 -6.38 3.90 1.74
C ARG A 185 -6.26 2.97 0.53
N THR A 186 -6.33 3.54 -0.64
CA THR A 186 -5.90 2.89 -1.89
C THR A 186 -5.05 3.86 -2.70
N VAL A 187 -4.40 3.35 -3.72
CA VAL A 187 -3.54 4.12 -4.61
C VAL A 187 -3.84 3.79 -6.05
N SER A 188 -3.64 4.75 -6.95
CA SER A 188 -3.54 4.54 -8.38
C SER A 188 -2.29 5.24 -8.89
N LEU A 189 -1.68 4.68 -9.92
CA LEU A 189 -0.59 5.30 -10.68
C LEU A 189 -1.08 5.54 -12.08
N LYS A 190 -0.86 6.75 -12.63
CA LYS A 190 -1.16 7.01 -14.02
C LYS A 190 -0.21 8.05 -14.63
N GLN A 191 -0.09 8.03 -15.95
CA GLN A 191 0.60 9.08 -16.69
C GLN A 191 -0.25 10.36 -16.71
N LEU A 192 0.40 11.50 -16.80
CA LEU A 192 -0.30 12.79 -16.79
C LEU A 192 -1.27 12.97 -17.96
N SER A 193 -0.99 12.31 -19.09
CA SER A 193 -1.82 12.31 -20.30
C SER A 193 -3.03 11.39 -20.26
N GLU A 194 -3.13 10.48 -19.30
CA GLU A 194 -4.24 9.54 -19.19
C GLU A 194 -5.45 10.19 -18.53
N THR A 195 -6.65 9.78 -18.91
CA THR A 195 -7.91 10.32 -18.36
C THR A 195 -8.52 9.43 -17.27
N GLN A 196 -8.30 8.11 -17.35
CA GLN A 196 -8.89 7.14 -16.44
C GLN A 196 -7.95 6.80 -15.29
N GLU A 197 -8.45 6.81 -14.05
CA GLU A 197 -7.73 6.32 -12.87
C GLU A 197 -8.08 4.85 -12.61
N ASN A 198 -7.05 4.01 -12.52
CA ASN A 198 -7.18 2.60 -12.17
C ASN A 198 -6.65 2.38 -10.76
N PHE A 199 -7.55 2.25 -9.80
CA PHE A 199 -7.17 2.05 -8.39
C PHE A 199 -6.80 0.59 -8.12
N TYR A 200 -5.77 0.41 -7.31
CA TYR A 200 -5.27 -0.91 -6.90
C TYR A 200 -6.26 -1.65 -5.99
N PHE A 201 -7.22 -0.94 -5.43
CA PHE A 201 -8.40 -1.47 -4.74
C PHE A 201 -9.55 -0.47 -4.85
N PRO A 202 -10.77 -0.87 -5.22
CA PRO A 202 -11.91 0.03 -5.25
C PRO A 202 -12.36 0.38 -3.83
N LEU A 203 -12.33 1.66 -3.47
CA LEU A 203 -12.86 2.15 -2.19
C LEU A 203 -14.29 2.66 -2.35
N ASP A 204 -15.15 2.26 -1.43
CA ASP A 204 -16.45 2.89 -1.21
C ASP A 204 -16.30 4.13 -0.32
N ASN A 205 -17.12 5.16 -0.57
CA ASN A 205 -17.23 6.35 0.28
C ASN A 205 -15.89 7.06 0.53
N ILE A 206 -15.23 7.50 -0.53
CA ILE A 206 -14.00 8.29 -0.45
C ILE A 206 -14.30 9.60 0.27
N THR A 207 -13.52 9.93 1.30
CA THR A 207 -13.64 11.14 2.10
C THR A 207 -12.55 12.16 1.81
N GLU A 208 -11.38 11.69 1.44
CA GLU A 208 -10.23 12.53 1.14
C GLU A 208 -9.43 12.00 -0.05
N SER A 209 -8.68 12.88 -0.70
CA SER A 209 -7.79 12.57 -1.82
C SER A 209 -6.48 13.33 -1.70
N CYS A 210 -5.39 12.72 -2.15
CA CYS A 210 -4.10 13.38 -2.29
C CYS A 210 -3.48 13.01 -3.63
N TYR A 211 -3.05 14.01 -4.39
CA TYR A 211 -2.44 13.85 -5.70
C TYR A 211 -0.95 14.21 -5.63
N LEU A 212 -0.08 13.26 -5.94
CA LEU A 212 1.36 13.39 -5.90
C LEU A 212 1.90 13.36 -7.33
N TYR A 213 2.11 14.55 -7.91
CA TYR A 213 2.57 14.72 -9.28
C TYR A 213 4.09 14.68 -9.33
N SER A 214 4.64 13.75 -10.08
CA SER A 214 6.06 13.68 -10.43
C SER A 214 6.22 14.13 -11.87
N VAL A 215 6.74 15.32 -12.07
CA VAL A 215 6.73 16.02 -13.37
C VAL A 215 8.14 16.18 -13.91
N ALA A 216 8.33 15.84 -15.17
CA ALA A 216 9.59 16.01 -15.87
C ALA A 216 10.00 17.49 -15.90
N SER A 217 11.28 17.79 -15.70
CA SER A 217 11.82 19.16 -15.69
C SER A 217 11.44 19.98 -16.93
N ASP A 218 11.43 19.34 -18.09
CA ASP A 218 11.06 20.00 -19.35
C ASP A 218 9.55 20.32 -19.43
N GLU A 219 8.73 19.46 -18.88
CA GLU A 219 7.28 19.68 -18.83
C GLU A 219 6.92 20.82 -17.85
N ILE A 220 7.61 20.90 -16.71
CA ILE A 220 7.45 22.02 -15.77
C ILE A 220 7.74 23.37 -16.47
N LYS A 221 8.77 23.44 -17.31
CA LYS A 221 9.19 24.67 -18.00
C LYS A 221 8.28 25.03 -19.18
N ASN A 222 7.75 24.04 -19.89
CA ASN A 222 7.13 24.24 -21.20
C ASN A 222 5.61 24.04 -21.18
N ASN A 223 5.04 23.26 -20.25
CA ASN A 223 3.61 23.00 -20.21
C ASN A 223 2.84 24.09 -19.43
N LYS A 224 2.34 25.09 -20.18
CA LYS A 224 1.54 26.18 -19.61
C LYS A 224 0.20 25.74 -19.02
N ASN A 225 -0.29 24.56 -19.39
CA ASN A 225 -1.58 24.02 -18.96
C ASN A 225 -1.47 23.13 -17.72
N LEU A 226 -0.27 22.80 -17.26
CA LEU A 226 -0.07 21.88 -16.14
C LEU A 226 -0.87 22.27 -14.89
N LEU A 227 -0.81 23.54 -14.50
CA LEU A 227 -1.59 24.04 -13.36
C LEU A 227 -3.09 24.00 -13.56
N THR A 228 -3.56 24.18 -14.78
CA THR A 228 -4.99 24.09 -15.10
C THR A 228 -5.45 22.64 -14.93
N THR A 229 -4.71 21.69 -15.46
CA THR A 229 -5.00 20.24 -15.30
C THR A 229 -5.06 19.82 -13.82
N ILE A 230 -4.09 20.26 -13.01
CA ILE A 230 -4.07 19.98 -11.56
C ILE A 230 -5.28 20.60 -10.86
N ARG A 231 -5.62 21.85 -11.20
CA ARG A 231 -6.79 22.55 -10.62
C ARG A 231 -8.11 21.85 -10.94
N GLU A 232 -8.30 21.44 -12.19
CA GLU A 232 -9.51 20.73 -12.64
C GLU A 232 -9.70 19.44 -11.84
N GLN A 233 -8.63 18.66 -11.64
CA GLN A 233 -8.67 17.43 -10.84
C GLN A 233 -9.09 17.69 -9.38
N VAL A 234 -8.50 18.72 -8.74
CA VAL A 234 -8.82 19.09 -7.36
C VAL A 234 -10.23 19.67 -7.22
N ILE A 235 -10.71 20.42 -8.22
CA ILE A 235 -12.05 20.99 -8.23
C ILE A 235 -13.11 19.90 -8.34
N LEU A 236 -12.91 18.91 -9.21
CA LEU A 236 -13.83 17.76 -9.35
C LEU A 236 -14.04 17.01 -8.03
N ASP A 237 -12.99 16.83 -7.24
CA ASP A 237 -13.13 16.20 -5.93
C ASP A 237 -13.92 17.08 -4.95
N LYS A 238 -13.66 18.39 -4.94
CA LYS A 238 -14.40 19.36 -4.09
C LYS A 238 -15.90 19.39 -4.41
N GLU A 239 -16.25 19.35 -5.69
CA GLU A 239 -17.65 19.28 -6.14
C GLU A 239 -18.36 18.01 -5.67
N ARG A 240 -17.60 16.93 -5.46
CA ARG A 240 -18.08 15.67 -4.88
C ARG A 240 -18.07 15.63 -3.35
N GLY A 241 -17.67 16.74 -2.70
CA GLY A 241 -17.55 16.83 -1.23
C GLY A 241 -16.32 16.11 -0.68
N VAL A 242 -15.32 15.78 -1.52
CA VAL A 242 -14.08 15.13 -1.13
C VAL A 242 -13.02 16.19 -0.81
N LYS A 243 -12.41 16.12 0.37
CA LYS A 243 -11.28 16.98 0.75
C LYS A 243 -10.05 16.57 -0.06
N SER A 244 -9.43 17.53 -0.78
CA SER A 244 -8.33 17.24 -1.68
C SER A 244 -7.08 18.04 -1.36
N SER A 245 -5.93 17.40 -1.50
CA SER A 245 -4.60 18.01 -1.44
C SER A 245 -3.74 17.56 -2.63
N PHE A 246 -2.69 18.29 -2.94
CA PHE A 246 -1.75 17.92 -3.98
C PHE A 246 -0.34 18.40 -3.68
N GLY A 247 0.64 17.68 -4.19
CA GLY A 247 2.04 18.09 -4.22
C GLY A 247 2.64 17.86 -5.60
N VAL A 248 3.40 18.84 -6.09
CA VAL A 248 4.13 18.74 -7.36
C VAL A 248 5.62 18.61 -7.06
N PHE A 249 6.23 17.58 -7.60
CA PHE A 249 7.63 17.24 -7.44
C PHE A 249 8.30 17.19 -8.80
N GLU A 250 9.47 17.81 -8.93
CA GLU A 250 10.28 17.69 -10.13
C GLU A 250 10.97 16.33 -10.18
N ASN A 251 10.99 15.71 -11.34
CA ASN A 251 11.76 14.49 -11.58
C ASN A 251 12.73 14.66 -12.76
N SER A 252 13.75 13.81 -12.79
CA SER A 252 14.78 13.79 -13.84
C SER A 252 14.47 12.83 -14.99
N SER A 253 13.28 12.22 -15.03
CA SER A 253 12.86 11.33 -16.11
C SER A 253 12.24 12.13 -17.27
N ASP A 254 12.11 11.48 -18.41
CA ASP A 254 11.53 12.07 -19.62
C ASP A 254 9.99 12.02 -19.64
N TYR A 255 9.36 11.47 -18.60
CA TYR A 255 7.90 11.34 -18.52
C TYR A 255 7.36 11.78 -17.16
N SER A 256 6.15 12.30 -17.21
CA SER A 256 5.41 12.76 -16.04
C SER A 256 4.32 11.77 -15.67
N TYR A 257 4.17 11.55 -14.37
CA TYR A 257 3.16 10.65 -13.82
C TYR A 257 2.65 11.21 -12.48
N PHE A 258 1.55 10.67 -11.99
CA PHE A 258 1.13 10.95 -10.64
C PHE A 258 0.53 9.74 -9.94
N TYR A 259 0.68 9.74 -8.63
CA TYR A 259 -0.06 8.87 -7.74
C TYR A 259 -1.28 9.59 -7.21
N SER A 260 -2.43 8.94 -7.32
CA SER A 260 -3.66 9.37 -6.65
C SER A 260 -3.88 8.48 -5.44
N LEU A 261 -3.89 9.07 -4.26
CA LEU A 261 -4.20 8.41 -3.00
C LEU A 261 -5.64 8.76 -2.63
N LYS A 262 -6.46 7.76 -2.38
CA LYS A 262 -7.82 7.94 -1.88
C LYS A 262 -7.93 7.37 -0.47
N TYR A 263 -8.68 8.06 0.38
CA TYR A 263 -8.79 7.77 1.80
C TYR A 263 -10.24 7.66 2.22
N THR A 264 -10.50 6.79 3.20
CA THR A 264 -11.81 6.63 3.80
C THR A 264 -11.69 6.19 5.27
N HIS A 265 -12.70 6.48 6.06
CA HIS A 265 -12.88 5.93 7.42
C HIS A 265 -13.94 4.84 7.46
N PHE A 266 -14.61 4.57 6.34
CA PHE A 266 -15.63 3.53 6.25
C PHE A 266 -14.98 2.15 6.05
N ILE A 267 -15.56 1.13 6.71
CA ILE A 267 -15.19 -0.26 6.50
C ILE A 267 -15.56 -0.66 5.07
N GLN A 268 -14.60 -1.22 4.39
CA GLN A 268 -14.74 -1.67 3.01
C GLN A 268 -15.28 -3.09 2.94
N LYS A 269 -16.08 -3.36 1.93
CA LYS A 269 -16.56 -4.72 1.64
C LYS A 269 -15.49 -5.53 0.94
N GLU A 270 -15.57 -6.85 1.09
CA GLU A 270 -14.74 -7.76 0.28
C GLU A 270 -15.05 -7.61 -1.20
N ILE A 271 -14.02 -7.70 -2.03
CA ILE A 271 -14.16 -7.84 -3.48
C ILE A 271 -14.65 -9.26 -3.77
N LYS A 272 -15.74 -9.37 -4.50
CA LYS A 272 -16.32 -10.66 -4.93
C LYS A 272 -15.70 -11.13 -6.26
#